data_4bfa52246744868d9ac35a29ac6e045c
#
_entry.id   4bfa52246744868d9ac35a29ac6e045c
#
_cell.length_a   1.000
_cell.length_b   1.000
_cell.length_c   1.000
_cell.angle_alpha   90.00
_cell.angle_beta   90.00
_cell.angle_gamma   90.00
#
_symmetry.space_group_name_H-M   'P 1'
#
loop_
_entity.id
_entity.type
_entity.pdbx_description
1 polymer ?
#
loop_
_entity_poly.entity_id
_entity_poly.type
_entity_poly.pdbx_seq_one_letter_code
_entity_poly.pdbx_strand_id
1 'polypeptide(L)'
;YEIMGSELPEDAEKETLESDTSLVVATLTEKEAKVIRYTKIFNFFKSDLGKRILKAHEEGRMVHRELPFFTEISSLDINPELNKEIYQNEKIRLQGIIDGFFKEEDGIVLFDYKTDYLEEGNEDEIIEKYMVQMKYYKEALEKVTESRVKEVYLYLFALDKEVLLKV
;
A
#
# COMPACT_ATOMS: atom_id res chain seq x y z
N TYR A 1 -23.60 -19.13 25.27
CA TYR A 1 -22.25 -19.62 25.50
C TYR A 1 -21.40 -18.44 26.00
N GLU A 2 -21.25 -18.41 27.34
CA GLU A 2 -20.33 -17.47 28.01
C GLU A 2 -18.89 -17.88 27.70
N ILE A 3 -18.13 -16.98 27.10
CA ILE A 3 -16.68 -17.11 27.04
C ILE A 3 -16.12 -16.49 28.30
N MET A 4 -15.64 -17.35 29.20
CA MET A 4 -14.90 -16.96 30.38
C MET A 4 -13.65 -16.17 29.95
N GLY A 5 -13.52 -14.94 30.45
CA GLY A 5 -12.31 -14.15 30.33
C GLY A 5 -11.16 -14.82 31.07
N SER A 6 -10.13 -15.22 30.32
CA SER A 6 -8.81 -15.49 30.89
C SER A 6 -7.97 -14.22 30.73
N GLU A 7 -7.75 -13.53 31.83
CA GLU A 7 -6.72 -12.51 31.92
C GLU A 7 -5.36 -13.16 31.60
N LEU A 8 -4.72 -12.68 30.54
CA LEU A 8 -3.32 -13.03 30.26
C LEU A 8 -2.44 -12.36 31.31
N PRO A 9 -1.41 -13.05 31.83
CA PRO A 9 -0.51 -12.45 32.80
C PRO A 9 0.27 -11.29 32.17
N GLU A 10 0.42 -10.18 32.89
CA GLU A 10 1.12 -8.97 32.46
C GLU A 10 2.57 -9.22 31.96
N ASP A 11 3.18 -10.33 32.33
CA ASP A 11 4.53 -10.71 31.92
C ASP A 11 4.60 -11.28 30.49
N ALA A 12 3.49 -11.80 29.94
CA ALA A 12 3.45 -12.36 28.58
C ALA A 12 3.50 -11.28 27.48
N GLU A 13 2.96 -10.08 27.76
CA GLU A 13 3.00 -8.97 26.81
C GLU A 13 4.40 -8.35 26.65
N LYS A 14 5.21 -8.37 27.72
CA LYS A 14 6.58 -7.87 27.66
C LYS A 14 7.54 -8.79 26.91
N GLU A 15 7.40 -10.11 27.09
CA GLU A 15 8.23 -11.07 26.36
C GLU A 15 7.93 -11.08 24.85
N THR A 16 6.67 -10.88 24.45
CA THR A 16 6.29 -10.86 23.01
C THR A 16 6.80 -9.59 22.31
N LEU A 17 6.80 -8.44 22.98
CA LEU A 17 7.31 -7.19 22.42
C LEU A 17 8.84 -7.16 22.31
N GLU A 18 9.55 -7.72 23.27
CA GLU A 18 11.02 -7.80 23.22
C GLU A 18 11.51 -8.84 22.19
N SER A 19 10.78 -9.95 21.99
CA SER A 19 11.12 -10.93 20.99
C SER A 19 10.87 -10.43 19.56
N ASP A 20 9.82 -9.66 19.31
CA ASP A 20 9.53 -9.10 17.98
C ASP A 20 10.55 -8.02 17.58
N THR A 21 10.98 -7.17 18.53
CA THR A 21 11.99 -6.14 18.23
C THR A 21 13.37 -6.76 17.98
N SER A 22 13.71 -7.83 18.67
CA SER A 22 14.97 -8.56 18.46
C SER A 22 14.98 -9.37 17.16
N LEU A 23 13.81 -9.89 16.71
CA LEU A 23 13.69 -10.62 15.44
C LEU A 23 13.88 -9.69 14.23
N VAL A 24 13.37 -8.47 14.27
CA VAL A 24 13.53 -7.49 13.18
C VAL A 24 14.99 -7.02 13.06
N VAL A 25 15.71 -6.90 14.15
CA VAL A 25 17.15 -6.53 14.14
C VAL A 25 18.04 -7.71 13.70
N ALA A 26 17.61 -8.96 13.95
CA ALA A 26 18.38 -10.16 13.63
C ALA A 26 18.26 -10.62 12.17
N THR A 27 17.35 -10.05 11.37
CA THR A 27 17.08 -10.53 10.00
C THR A 27 17.94 -9.88 8.92
N LEU A 28 18.60 -8.76 9.20
CA LEU A 28 19.49 -8.10 8.24
C LEU A 28 20.95 -8.43 8.53
N THR A 29 21.61 -9.10 7.59
CA THR A 29 23.07 -9.27 7.65
C THR A 29 23.78 -7.95 7.33
N GLU A 30 25.07 -7.82 7.74
CA GLU A 30 25.87 -6.63 7.36
C GLU A 30 25.98 -6.44 5.84
N LYS A 31 25.89 -7.52 5.06
CA LYS A 31 25.91 -7.45 3.59
C LYS A 31 24.62 -6.86 3.05
N GLU A 32 23.48 -7.26 3.59
CA GLU A 32 22.17 -6.72 3.22
C GLU A 32 22.02 -5.26 3.64
N ALA A 33 22.47 -4.91 4.84
CA ALA A 33 22.46 -3.52 5.29
C ALA A 33 23.30 -2.58 4.39
N LYS A 34 24.39 -3.08 3.81
CA LYS A 34 25.23 -2.29 2.87
C LYS A 34 24.58 -2.05 1.51
N VAL A 35 23.61 -2.88 1.12
CA VAL A 35 22.87 -2.73 -0.16
C VAL A 35 21.71 -1.73 -0.02
N ILE A 36 21.23 -1.49 1.20
CA ILE A 36 20.14 -0.55 1.45
C ILE A 36 20.62 0.87 1.14
N ARG A 37 19.97 1.50 0.19
CA ARG A 37 20.22 2.91 -0.15
C ARG A 37 19.47 3.82 0.82
N TYR A 38 20.00 4.01 2.03
CA TYR A 38 19.37 4.86 3.07
C TYR A 38 19.00 6.25 2.57
N THR A 39 19.77 6.81 1.64
CA THR A 39 19.46 8.11 1.03
C THR A 39 18.13 8.13 0.32
N LYS A 40 17.74 7.04 -0.36
CA LYS A 40 16.44 6.92 -1.04
C LYS A 40 15.27 6.90 -0.04
N ILE A 41 15.44 6.15 1.06
CA ILE A 41 14.45 6.12 2.13
C ILE A 41 14.32 7.50 2.78
N PHE A 42 15.45 8.15 3.02
CA PHE A 42 15.47 9.49 3.62
C PHE A 42 14.83 10.54 2.69
N ASN A 43 15.09 10.45 1.37
CA ASN A 43 14.47 11.33 0.39
C ASN A 43 12.95 11.12 0.32
N PHE A 44 12.48 9.87 0.43
CA PHE A 44 11.04 9.59 0.55
C PHE A 44 10.41 10.35 1.72
N PHE A 45 10.99 10.28 2.92
CA PHE A 45 10.44 10.97 4.08
C PHE A 45 10.60 12.50 4.02
N LYS A 46 11.43 13.02 3.12
CA LYS A 46 11.53 14.45 2.82
C LYS A 46 10.52 14.93 1.79
N SER A 47 9.94 14.04 1.00
CA SER A 47 8.90 14.36 0.04
C SER A 47 7.64 14.84 0.75
N ASP A 48 6.71 15.45 0.02
CA ASP A 48 5.47 15.92 0.62
C ASP A 48 4.58 14.74 1.03
N LEU A 49 4.55 13.66 0.26
CA LEU A 49 3.88 12.40 0.61
C LEU A 49 4.46 11.81 1.90
N GLY A 50 5.78 11.70 2.01
CA GLY A 50 6.45 11.16 3.20
C GLY A 50 6.18 11.99 4.45
N LYS A 51 6.21 13.32 4.36
CA LYS A 51 5.86 14.21 5.47
C LYS A 51 4.41 14.05 5.91
N ARG A 52 3.48 13.88 4.96
CA ARG A 52 2.06 13.64 5.27
C ARG A 52 1.84 12.32 6.00
N ILE A 53 2.56 11.27 5.62
CA ILE A 53 2.53 9.98 6.30
C ILE A 53 3.02 10.11 7.74
N LEU A 54 4.17 10.79 7.96
CA LEU A 54 4.70 11.04 9.30
C LEU A 54 3.72 11.83 10.16
N LYS A 55 3.15 12.89 9.60
CA LYS A 55 2.13 13.72 10.28
C LYS A 55 0.90 12.90 10.66
N ALA A 56 0.39 12.06 9.74
CA ALA A 56 -0.74 11.19 10.04
C ALA A 56 -0.42 10.23 11.20
N HIS A 57 0.78 9.66 11.21
CA HIS A 57 1.24 8.79 12.29
C HIS A 57 1.36 9.54 13.63
N GLU A 58 1.97 10.72 13.65
CA GLU A 58 2.12 11.57 14.86
C GLU A 58 0.76 12.00 15.43
N GLU A 59 -0.22 12.24 14.57
CA GLU A 59 -1.59 12.61 14.97
C GLU A 59 -2.45 11.39 15.38
N GLY A 60 -1.88 10.18 15.40
CA GLY A 60 -2.60 8.95 15.73
C GLY A 60 -3.63 8.53 14.69
N ARG A 61 -3.51 9.04 13.46
CA ARG A 61 -4.39 8.65 12.35
C ARG A 61 -3.97 7.29 11.80
N MET A 62 -4.93 6.61 11.17
CA MET A 62 -4.70 5.33 10.53
C MET A 62 -3.61 5.43 9.45
N VAL A 63 -2.54 4.67 9.61
CA VAL A 63 -1.50 4.45 8.59
C VAL A 63 -1.33 2.94 8.43
N HIS A 64 -1.66 2.42 7.27
CA HIS A 64 -1.54 1.00 6.96
C HIS A 64 -0.45 0.75 5.92
N ARG A 65 0.22 -0.38 6.06
CA ARG A 65 1.21 -0.90 5.12
C ARG A 65 0.89 -2.35 4.81
N GLU A 66 1.23 -2.77 3.58
CA GLU A 66 1.12 -4.17 3.15
C GLU A 66 -0.27 -4.77 3.41
N LEU A 67 -1.34 -4.04 3.02
CA LEU A 67 -2.70 -4.54 3.15
C LEU A 67 -3.01 -5.56 2.06
N PRO A 68 -3.14 -6.86 2.37
CA PRO A 68 -3.61 -7.83 1.40
C PRO A 68 -5.08 -7.56 1.07
N PHE A 69 -5.43 -7.63 -0.20
CA PHE A 69 -6.80 -7.49 -0.64
C PHE A 69 -7.19 -8.62 -1.60
N PHE A 70 -8.48 -8.85 -1.62
CA PHE A 70 -9.13 -9.78 -2.53
C PHE A 70 -10.43 -9.13 -3.02
N THR A 71 -10.63 -9.09 -4.33
CA THR A 71 -11.85 -8.56 -4.93
C THR A 71 -12.25 -9.37 -6.17
N GLU A 72 -13.50 -9.24 -6.56
CA GLU A 72 -14.02 -9.79 -7.81
C GLU A 72 -14.41 -8.63 -8.72
N ILE A 73 -13.98 -8.71 -9.96
CA ILE A 73 -14.29 -7.76 -11.02
C ILE A 73 -14.97 -8.47 -12.18
N SER A 74 -15.83 -7.76 -12.91
CA SER A 74 -16.47 -8.33 -14.10
C SER A 74 -15.42 -8.61 -15.19
N SER A 75 -15.55 -9.74 -15.86
CA SER A 75 -14.70 -10.05 -17.02
C SER A 75 -14.84 -9.01 -18.13
N LEU A 76 -16.01 -8.38 -18.25
CA LEU A 76 -16.28 -7.31 -19.21
C LEU A 76 -15.61 -5.99 -18.86
N ASP A 77 -15.30 -5.74 -17.59
CA ASP A 77 -14.53 -4.56 -17.16
C ASP A 77 -13.06 -4.67 -17.55
N ILE A 78 -12.54 -5.91 -17.62
CA ILE A 78 -11.17 -6.17 -18.08
C ILE A 78 -11.09 -6.18 -19.61
N ASN A 79 -12.03 -6.83 -20.25
CA ASN A 79 -12.09 -6.90 -21.71
C ASN A 79 -13.51 -6.63 -22.22
N PRO A 80 -13.82 -5.37 -22.57
CA PRO A 80 -15.14 -4.97 -23.06
C PRO A 80 -15.54 -5.60 -24.40
N GLU A 81 -14.58 -6.19 -25.15
CA GLU A 81 -14.82 -6.85 -26.44
C GLU A 81 -15.39 -8.26 -26.29
N LEU A 82 -15.42 -8.81 -25.08
CA LEU A 82 -16.01 -10.13 -24.82
C LEU A 82 -17.51 -10.12 -25.13
N ASN A 83 -18.01 -11.26 -25.62
CA ASN A 83 -19.43 -11.43 -25.88
C ASN A 83 -20.25 -11.26 -24.58
N LYS A 84 -21.00 -10.17 -24.50
CA LYS A 84 -21.75 -9.79 -23.30
C LYS A 84 -22.78 -10.85 -22.88
N GLU A 85 -23.43 -11.54 -23.84
CA GLU A 85 -24.43 -12.56 -23.53
C GLU A 85 -23.82 -13.77 -22.82
N ILE A 86 -22.55 -14.08 -23.12
CA ILE A 86 -21.82 -15.21 -22.52
C ILE A 86 -21.17 -14.79 -21.19
N TYR A 87 -20.52 -13.62 -21.15
CA TYR A 87 -19.60 -13.25 -20.08
C TYR A 87 -20.18 -12.25 -19.07
N GLN A 88 -21.44 -11.82 -19.19
CA GLN A 88 -22.05 -10.82 -18.29
C GLN A 88 -22.06 -11.21 -16.81
N ASN A 89 -22.04 -12.50 -16.50
CA ASN A 89 -22.03 -13.02 -15.13
C ASN A 89 -20.67 -13.57 -14.68
N GLU A 90 -19.68 -13.55 -15.59
CA GLU A 90 -18.36 -14.05 -15.28
C GLU A 90 -17.56 -13.02 -14.51
N LYS A 91 -16.93 -13.49 -13.43
CA LYS A 91 -16.10 -12.68 -12.55
C LYS A 91 -14.68 -13.22 -12.49
N ILE A 92 -13.75 -12.32 -12.51
CA ILE A 92 -12.32 -12.60 -12.34
C ILE A 92 -11.92 -12.23 -10.93
N ARG A 93 -11.24 -13.13 -10.26
CA ARG A 93 -10.69 -12.88 -8.93
C ARG A 93 -9.38 -12.14 -9.06
N LEU A 94 -9.32 -10.97 -8.42
CA LEU A 94 -8.12 -10.15 -8.31
C LEU A 94 -7.65 -10.16 -6.86
N GLN A 95 -6.37 -10.47 -6.67
CA GLN A 95 -5.72 -10.41 -5.37
C GLN A 95 -4.41 -9.65 -5.47
N GLY A 96 -4.01 -8.98 -4.41
CA GLY A 96 -2.77 -8.24 -4.35
C GLY A 96 -2.48 -7.73 -2.95
N ILE A 97 -1.41 -6.96 -2.84
CA ILE A 97 -1.03 -6.27 -1.62
C ILE A 97 -0.94 -4.79 -1.95
N ILE A 98 -1.67 -3.97 -1.23
CA ILE A 98 -1.57 -2.51 -1.29
C ILE A 98 -0.39 -2.10 -0.42
N ASP A 99 0.62 -1.43 -1.00
CA ASP A 99 1.85 -1.05 -0.29
C ASP A 99 1.56 -0.15 0.90
N GLY A 100 0.67 0.83 0.73
CA GLY A 100 0.27 1.64 1.85
C GLY A 100 -0.85 2.65 1.58
N PHE A 101 -1.49 3.06 2.66
CA PHE A 101 -2.43 4.16 2.67
C PHE A 101 -2.51 4.80 4.06
N PHE A 102 -2.95 6.03 4.11
CA PHE A 102 -3.22 6.72 5.37
C PHE A 102 -4.48 7.56 5.27
N LYS A 103 -5.07 7.84 6.43
CA LYS A 103 -6.31 8.62 6.54
C LYS A 103 -5.99 10.08 6.86
N GLU A 104 -6.59 10.99 6.12
CA GLU A 104 -6.70 12.41 6.44
C GLU A 104 -8.15 12.76 6.76
N GLU A 105 -8.44 14.01 7.11
CA GLU A 105 -9.79 14.44 7.52
C GLU A 105 -10.84 14.24 6.43
N ASP A 106 -10.45 14.47 5.17
CA ASP A 106 -11.32 14.48 4.00
C ASP A 106 -11.25 13.22 3.14
N GLY A 107 -10.48 12.20 3.56
CA GLY A 107 -10.41 10.92 2.85
C GLY A 107 -9.10 10.17 3.04
N ILE A 108 -8.95 9.12 2.26
CA ILE A 108 -7.78 8.26 2.24
C ILE A 108 -6.81 8.72 1.15
N VAL A 109 -5.53 8.67 1.45
CA VAL A 109 -4.43 8.79 0.50
C VAL A 109 -3.81 7.42 0.30
N LEU A 110 -3.93 6.90 -0.91
CA LEU A 110 -3.35 5.62 -1.33
C LEU A 110 -2.00 5.87 -1.99
N PHE A 111 -1.01 5.05 -1.70
CA PHE A 111 0.29 5.13 -2.36
C PHE A 111 0.89 3.75 -2.60
N ASP A 112 1.75 3.69 -3.62
CA ASP A 112 2.46 2.49 -3.99
C ASP A 112 3.91 2.84 -4.37
N TYR A 113 4.85 1.97 -3.99
CA TYR A 113 6.26 2.16 -4.21
C TYR A 113 6.75 1.48 -5.48
N LYS A 114 7.47 2.22 -6.33
CA LYS A 114 8.05 1.66 -7.55
C LYS A 114 9.57 1.78 -7.53
N THR A 115 10.22 0.63 -7.62
CA THR A 115 11.69 0.52 -7.67
C THR A 115 12.21 0.24 -9.08
N ASP A 116 11.32 0.29 -10.08
CA ASP A 116 11.70 0.13 -11.49
C ASP A 116 12.81 1.10 -11.86
N TYR A 117 13.74 0.62 -12.71
CA TYR A 117 14.70 1.52 -13.32
C TYR A 117 13.97 2.48 -14.26
N LEU A 118 14.20 3.76 -14.09
CA LEU A 118 13.54 4.81 -14.85
C LEU A 118 14.52 5.94 -15.10
N GLU A 119 14.59 6.40 -16.34
CA GLU A 119 15.28 7.63 -16.71
C GLU A 119 14.34 8.83 -16.59
N GLU A 120 14.89 9.97 -16.21
CA GLU A 120 14.14 11.22 -16.13
C GLU A 120 13.52 11.57 -17.48
N GLY A 121 12.21 11.83 -17.49
CA GLY A 121 11.43 12.13 -18.71
C GLY A 121 10.60 10.96 -19.22
N ASN A 122 10.76 9.74 -18.67
CA ASN A 122 10.00 8.54 -19.08
C ASN A 122 8.93 8.15 -18.06
N GLU A 123 8.50 9.10 -17.21
CA GLU A 123 7.52 8.84 -16.16
C GLU A 123 6.16 8.37 -16.71
N ASP A 124 5.78 8.84 -17.89
CA ASP A 124 4.50 8.50 -18.51
C ASP A 124 4.38 7.00 -18.78
N GLU A 125 5.45 6.32 -19.17
CA GLU A 125 5.45 4.86 -19.39
C GLU A 125 5.16 4.10 -18.09
N ILE A 126 5.73 4.54 -16.98
CA ILE A 126 5.49 3.94 -15.66
C ILE A 126 4.06 4.24 -15.20
N ILE A 127 3.57 5.45 -15.40
CA ILE A 127 2.20 5.84 -15.07
C ILE A 127 1.21 4.95 -15.83
N GLU A 128 1.34 4.80 -17.14
CA GLU A 128 0.48 3.96 -17.96
C GLU A 128 0.53 2.49 -17.50
N LYS A 129 1.73 1.96 -17.25
CA LYS A 129 1.95 0.58 -16.78
C LYS A 129 1.17 0.28 -15.50
N TYR A 130 1.14 1.23 -14.54
CA TYR A 130 0.57 1.01 -13.23
C TYR A 130 -0.83 1.61 -13.01
N MET A 131 -1.34 2.39 -13.97
CA MET A 131 -2.64 3.06 -13.86
C MET A 131 -3.79 2.08 -13.55
N VAL A 132 -3.82 0.96 -14.26
CA VAL A 132 -4.87 -0.07 -14.09
C VAL A 132 -4.77 -0.72 -12.71
N GLN A 133 -3.55 -1.02 -12.25
CA GLN A 133 -3.32 -1.56 -10.91
C GLN A 133 -3.84 -0.59 -9.83
N MET A 134 -3.47 0.68 -9.93
CA MET A 134 -3.84 1.69 -8.94
C MET A 134 -5.34 1.97 -8.92
N LYS A 135 -6.02 1.87 -10.07
CA LYS A 135 -7.48 1.94 -10.15
C LYS A 135 -8.12 0.82 -9.33
N TYR A 136 -7.68 -0.44 -9.52
CA TYR A 136 -8.23 -1.57 -8.75
C TYR A 136 -7.88 -1.50 -7.26
N TYR A 137 -6.70 -1.02 -6.91
CA TYR A 137 -6.32 -0.80 -5.51
C TYR A 137 -7.24 0.23 -4.85
N LYS A 138 -7.52 1.34 -5.53
CA LYS A 138 -8.46 2.36 -5.07
C LYS A 138 -9.85 1.78 -4.85
N GLU A 139 -10.42 1.09 -5.85
CA GLU A 139 -11.75 0.49 -5.77
C GLU A 139 -11.85 -0.55 -4.65
N ALA A 140 -10.83 -1.41 -4.49
CA ALA A 140 -10.77 -2.40 -3.43
C ALA A 140 -10.69 -1.73 -2.05
N LEU A 141 -9.87 -0.70 -1.91
CA LEU A 141 -9.68 0.02 -0.66
C LEU A 141 -10.96 0.78 -0.25
N GLU A 142 -11.61 1.47 -1.18
CA GLU A 142 -12.89 2.14 -0.93
C GLU A 142 -13.99 1.17 -0.49
N LYS A 143 -14.02 -0.02 -1.10
CA LYS A 143 -14.98 -1.07 -0.74
C LYS A 143 -14.74 -1.65 0.66
N VAL A 144 -13.49 -1.86 1.04
CA VAL A 144 -13.13 -2.46 2.34
C VAL A 144 -13.24 -1.44 3.47
N THR A 145 -12.87 -0.20 3.22
CA THR A 145 -12.82 0.85 4.26
C THR A 145 -14.10 1.67 4.35
N GLU A 146 -15.02 1.53 3.39
CA GLU A 146 -16.21 2.36 3.22
C GLU A 146 -15.89 3.87 3.23
N SER A 147 -14.67 4.22 2.84
CA SER A 147 -14.13 5.58 2.86
C SER A 147 -13.59 5.96 1.48
N ARG A 148 -13.81 7.21 1.07
CA ARG A 148 -13.34 7.71 -0.21
C ARG A 148 -11.81 7.78 -0.25
N VAL A 149 -11.21 7.28 -1.32
CA VAL A 149 -9.80 7.54 -1.67
C VAL A 149 -9.74 8.85 -2.47
N LYS A 150 -9.19 9.89 -1.85
CA LYS A 150 -9.15 11.24 -2.45
C LYS A 150 -7.95 11.44 -3.37
N GLU A 151 -6.84 10.76 -3.09
CA GLU A 151 -5.59 10.89 -3.83
C GLU A 151 -4.91 9.52 -3.96
N VAL A 152 -4.26 9.31 -5.09
CA VAL A 152 -3.51 8.09 -5.39
C VAL A 152 -2.14 8.48 -5.90
N TYR A 153 -1.08 7.99 -5.25
CA TYR A 153 0.30 8.30 -5.58
C TYR A 153 1.11 7.06 -5.99
N LEU A 154 2.01 7.26 -6.95
CA LEU A 154 3.20 6.41 -7.11
C LEU A 154 4.40 7.16 -6.55
N TYR A 155 5.23 6.48 -5.76
CA TYR A 155 6.54 6.99 -5.40
C TYR A 155 7.63 6.26 -6.17
N LEU A 156 8.30 6.98 -7.06
CA LEU A 156 9.32 6.47 -7.96
C LEU A 156 10.69 6.59 -7.30
N PHE A 157 11.17 5.50 -6.68
CA PHE A 157 12.46 5.51 -5.98
C PHE A 157 13.66 5.79 -6.89
N ALA A 158 13.58 5.44 -8.17
CA ALA A 158 14.65 5.77 -9.13
C ALA A 158 14.91 7.27 -9.22
N LEU A 159 13.85 8.08 -9.20
CA LEU A 159 13.86 9.53 -9.40
C LEU A 159 13.68 10.34 -8.10
N ASP A 160 13.46 9.68 -6.95
CA ASP A 160 13.04 10.34 -5.69
C ASP A 160 11.81 11.26 -5.87
N LYS A 161 10.82 10.78 -6.64
CA LYS A 161 9.70 11.59 -7.12
C LYS A 161 8.36 10.95 -6.77
N GLU A 162 7.44 11.77 -6.26
CA GLU A 162 6.04 11.38 -6.10
C GLU A 162 5.23 11.85 -7.31
N VAL A 163 4.31 11.00 -7.77
CA VAL A 163 3.43 11.27 -8.91
C VAL A 163 1.98 11.05 -8.48
N LEU A 164 1.18 12.12 -8.54
CA LEU A 164 -0.26 12.05 -8.31
C LEU A 164 -0.94 11.50 -9.56
N LEU A 165 -1.68 10.40 -9.42
CA LEU A 165 -2.44 9.78 -10.49
C LEU A 165 -3.87 10.32 -10.57
N LYS A 166 -4.38 10.44 -11.79
CA LYS A 166 -5.78 10.77 -12.06
C LYS A 166 -6.57 9.49 -12.32
N VAL A 167 -6.92 8.77 -11.26
CA VAL A 167 -7.67 7.50 -11.28
C VAL A 167 -9.06 7.65 -10.66
#